data_fd834ba9fa5021954573c8914686134a
#
_entry.id   fd834ba9fa5021954573c8914686134a
#
_cell.length_a   1.000
_cell.length_b   1.000
_cell.length_c   1.000
_cell.angle_alpha   90.00
_cell.angle_beta   90.00
_cell.angle_gamma   90.00
#
_symmetry.space_group_name_H-M   'P 1'
#
loop_
_entity.id
_entity.type
_entity.pdbx_description
1 polymer ?
#
loop_
_entity_poly.entity_id
_entity_poly.type
_entity_poly.pdbx_seq_one_letter_code
_entity_poly.pdbx_strand_id
1 'polypeptide(L)'
;RSRSYTISLDPTAAVLCAGHNANGVFWLDEYTGEWTSSTYYNKVLPAWFYAFNKKGLAKLYINRTWNTFLPIEKYKESANDNSKYEIGFRNQSTFPYNLQKFKDSYKPYKILKTTPFGNTYIKDFAIELIEQERLGKSANNTDFLTIAYTATEEIGNRFGCLSKEVEDTYIRLDFELTFLLNYLETHIGKDNFLLILTSNHG
;
A
#
# COMPACT_ATOMS: atom_id res chain seq x y z
N ARG A 1 27.06 0.12 7.81
CA ARG A 1 26.21 -1.05 8.12
C ARG A 1 24.96 -1.00 7.25
N SER A 2 24.59 -2.12 6.63
CA SER A 2 23.35 -2.27 5.85
C SER A 2 22.12 -2.00 6.72
N ARG A 3 21.11 -1.40 6.14
CA ARG A 3 19.84 -1.10 6.81
C ARG A 3 18.71 -1.87 6.16
N SER A 4 17.72 -2.25 6.95
CA SER A 4 16.53 -2.97 6.47
C SER A 4 15.27 -2.30 6.98
N TYR A 5 14.32 -2.07 6.08
CA TYR A 5 13.03 -1.47 6.36
C TYR A 5 11.90 -2.27 5.73
N THR A 6 10.75 -2.28 6.38
CA THR A 6 9.55 -2.95 5.85
C THR A 6 8.32 -2.07 6.01
N ILE A 7 7.48 -2.05 4.98
CA ILE A 7 6.25 -1.27 4.92
C ILE A 7 5.10 -2.17 4.47
N SER A 8 3.99 -2.11 5.18
CA SER A 8 2.72 -2.75 4.79
C SER A 8 1.53 -2.01 5.39
N LEU A 9 0.33 -2.19 4.86
CA LEU A 9 -0.89 -1.77 5.57
C LEU A 9 -1.22 -2.72 6.72
N ASP A 10 -0.75 -3.97 6.63
CA ASP A 10 -1.01 -5.00 7.64
C ASP A 10 0.18 -5.19 8.57
N PRO A 11 -0.01 -5.16 9.91
CA PRO A 11 1.07 -5.33 10.86
C PRO A 11 1.71 -6.73 10.78
N THR A 12 0.95 -7.78 10.48
CA THR A 12 1.47 -9.15 10.39
C THR A 12 2.43 -9.27 9.21
N ALA A 13 2.00 -8.80 8.03
CA ALA A 13 2.85 -8.77 6.83
C ALA A 13 4.11 -7.93 7.05
N ALA A 14 3.98 -6.75 7.67
CA ALA A 14 5.12 -5.89 7.98
C ALA A 14 6.15 -6.60 8.87
N VAL A 15 5.70 -7.22 9.97
CA VAL A 15 6.57 -7.89 10.94
C VAL A 15 7.21 -9.16 10.38
N LEU A 16 6.43 -10.00 9.68
CA LEU A 16 6.96 -11.25 9.11
C LEU A 16 8.02 -11.00 8.04
N CYS A 17 7.84 -9.97 7.20
CA CYS A 17 8.81 -9.61 6.18
C CYS A 17 10.06 -8.90 6.75
N ALA A 18 9.98 -8.32 7.95
CA ALA A 18 11.07 -7.53 8.53
C ALA A 18 12.15 -8.37 9.22
N GLY A 19 11.76 -9.48 9.85
CA GLY A 19 12.63 -10.21 10.77
C GLY A 19 12.96 -9.43 12.03
N HIS A 20 13.95 -9.92 12.79
CA HIS A 20 14.26 -9.38 14.12
C HIS A 20 15.12 -8.11 14.12
N ASN A 21 15.92 -7.87 13.08
CA ASN A 21 16.97 -6.85 13.07
C ASN A 21 16.69 -5.68 12.11
N ALA A 22 15.43 -5.47 11.73
CA ALA A 22 15.05 -4.34 10.88
C ALA A 22 15.31 -3.00 11.57
N ASN A 23 15.69 -1.99 10.79
CA ASN A 23 15.89 -0.62 11.26
C ASN A 23 14.58 0.15 11.40
N GLY A 24 13.53 -0.30 10.71
CA GLY A 24 12.17 0.23 10.83
C GLY A 24 11.16 -0.69 10.18
N VAL A 25 10.02 -0.85 10.84
CA VAL A 25 8.89 -1.66 10.40
C VAL A 25 7.63 -0.85 10.59
N PHE A 26 6.92 -0.58 9.52
CA PHE A 26 5.83 0.38 9.53
C PHE A 26 4.54 -0.22 8.96
N TRP A 27 3.41 0.10 9.61
CA TRP A 27 2.08 -0.32 9.18
C TRP A 27 1.03 0.74 9.47
N LEU A 28 -0.16 0.56 8.90
CA LEU A 28 -1.29 1.47 9.07
C LEU A 28 -1.95 1.29 10.43
N ASP A 29 -2.11 2.37 11.17
CA ASP A 29 -3.06 2.44 12.28
C ASP A 29 -4.48 2.70 11.73
N GLU A 30 -5.35 1.71 11.87
CA GLU A 30 -6.72 1.74 11.36
C GLU A 30 -7.62 2.76 12.06
N TYR A 31 -7.22 3.23 13.26
CA TYR A 31 -7.98 4.22 14.04
C TYR A 31 -7.65 5.65 13.61
N THR A 32 -6.38 5.96 13.43
CA THR A 32 -5.89 7.31 13.15
C THR A 32 -5.63 7.56 11.67
N GLY A 33 -5.38 6.50 10.90
CA GLY A 33 -4.93 6.58 9.51
C GLY A 33 -3.45 6.94 9.38
N GLU A 34 -2.74 7.03 10.48
CA GLU A 34 -1.31 7.32 10.50
C GLU A 34 -0.49 6.03 10.32
N TRP A 35 0.71 6.17 9.81
CA TRP A 35 1.69 5.11 9.90
C TRP A 35 2.13 4.97 11.37
N THR A 36 2.37 3.75 11.78
CA THR A 36 2.83 3.42 13.13
C THR A 36 3.89 2.33 13.08
N SER A 37 4.50 2.05 14.23
CA SER A 37 5.52 1.03 14.43
C SER A 37 5.43 0.44 15.82
N SER A 38 6.30 -0.53 16.12
CA SER A 38 6.47 -1.06 17.48
C SER A 38 7.73 -0.49 18.14
N THR A 39 7.67 -0.29 19.45
CA THR A 39 8.84 0.04 20.29
C THR A 39 9.91 -1.05 20.27
N TYR A 40 9.58 -2.26 19.79
CA TYR A 40 10.55 -3.33 19.55
C TYR A 40 11.58 -2.91 18.49
N TYR A 41 11.11 -2.30 17.39
CA TYR A 41 11.99 -1.87 16.29
C TYR A 41 12.55 -0.47 16.51
N ASN A 42 11.72 0.46 16.92
CA ASN A 42 12.07 1.86 17.07
C ASN A 42 11.59 2.40 18.42
N LYS A 43 12.51 2.63 19.37
CA LYS A 43 12.19 3.27 20.65
C LYS A 43 11.72 4.71 20.45
N VAL A 44 12.30 5.40 19.48
CA VAL A 44 11.95 6.77 19.09
C VAL A 44 11.87 6.81 17.57
N LEU A 45 10.77 7.29 17.03
CA LEU A 45 10.58 7.47 15.59
C LEU A 45 11.20 8.80 15.15
N PRO A 46 11.78 8.88 13.94
CA PRO A 46 12.42 10.10 13.44
C PRO A 46 11.42 11.22 13.20
N ALA A 47 11.90 12.47 13.20
CA ALA A 47 11.04 13.65 13.00
C ALA A 47 10.28 13.65 11.67
N TRP A 48 10.88 13.13 10.60
CA TRP A 48 10.26 13.03 9.29
C TRP A 48 9.00 12.13 9.30
N PHE A 49 9.01 11.07 10.12
CA PHE A 49 7.88 10.17 10.26
C PHE A 49 6.63 10.91 10.79
N TYR A 50 6.79 11.71 11.82
CA TYR A 50 5.71 12.54 12.34
C TYR A 50 5.28 13.63 11.35
N ALA A 51 6.23 14.21 10.61
CA ALA A 51 5.94 15.20 9.58
C ALA A 51 5.13 14.59 8.43
N PHE A 52 5.44 13.34 8.02
CA PHE A 52 4.66 12.62 7.02
C PHE A 52 3.22 12.38 7.48
N ASN A 53 3.04 11.86 8.70
CA ASN A 53 1.71 11.62 9.24
C ASN A 53 0.85 12.91 9.31
N LYS A 54 1.46 14.03 9.65
CA LYS A 54 0.79 15.36 9.65
C LYS A 54 0.29 15.81 8.28
N LYS A 55 0.79 15.25 7.16
CA LYS A 55 0.25 15.53 5.82
C LYS A 55 -1.21 15.06 5.67
N GLY A 56 -1.66 14.13 6.49
CA GLY A 56 -3.05 13.65 6.53
C GLY A 56 -3.49 12.94 5.26
N LEU A 57 -2.58 12.27 4.55
CA LEU A 57 -2.85 11.63 3.25
C LEU A 57 -3.94 10.56 3.34
N ALA A 58 -3.95 9.77 4.43
CA ALA A 58 -4.99 8.77 4.64
C ALA A 58 -6.40 9.38 4.60
N LYS A 59 -6.57 10.58 5.22
CA LYS A 59 -7.84 11.32 5.17
C LYS A 59 -8.21 11.76 3.76
N LEU A 60 -7.23 12.14 2.96
CA LEU A 60 -7.47 12.49 1.55
C LEU A 60 -7.95 11.25 0.77
N TYR A 61 -7.32 10.08 1.00
CA TYR A 61 -7.67 8.85 0.31
C TYR A 61 -9.05 8.31 0.67
N ILE A 62 -9.43 8.28 1.94
CA ILE A 62 -10.79 7.82 2.35
C ILE A 62 -11.91 8.79 1.94
N ASN A 63 -11.58 10.00 1.51
CA ASN A 63 -12.54 10.96 0.98
C ASN A 63 -12.78 10.82 -0.53
N ARG A 64 -12.03 9.93 -1.19
CA ARG A 64 -12.21 9.69 -2.62
C ARG A 64 -13.39 8.78 -2.90
N THR A 65 -13.87 8.87 -4.13
CA THR A 65 -14.73 7.85 -4.72
C THR A 65 -13.84 6.91 -5.54
N TRP A 66 -13.97 5.62 -5.33
CA TRP A 66 -13.32 4.62 -6.16
C TRP A 66 -14.19 4.39 -7.40
N ASN A 67 -13.79 5.02 -8.48
CA ASN A 67 -14.31 4.77 -9.83
C ASN A 67 -13.36 3.82 -10.55
N THR A 68 -13.78 3.18 -11.61
CA THR A 68 -12.89 2.45 -12.51
C THR A 68 -11.81 3.40 -13.07
N PHE A 69 -10.58 2.92 -13.16
CA PHE A 69 -9.44 3.71 -13.67
C PHE A 69 -9.54 3.94 -15.18
N LEU A 70 -9.97 2.91 -15.88
CA LEU A 70 -10.28 2.94 -17.32
C LEU A 70 -11.80 2.92 -17.53
N PRO A 71 -12.29 3.24 -18.73
CA PRO A 71 -13.67 2.98 -19.09
C PRO A 71 -14.04 1.51 -18.86
N ILE A 72 -15.20 1.24 -18.26
CA ILE A 72 -15.56 -0.10 -17.75
C ILE A 72 -15.57 -1.19 -18.83
N GLU A 73 -15.81 -0.82 -20.07
CA GLU A 73 -15.76 -1.72 -21.22
C GLU A 73 -14.34 -2.23 -21.57
N LYS A 74 -13.31 -1.66 -20.96
CA LYS A 74 -11.92 -2.11 -21.09
C LYS A 74 -11.57 -3.26 -20.15
N TYR A 75 -12.39 -3.48 -19.13
CA TYR A 75 -12.22 -4.55 -18.15
C TYR A 75 -12.72 -5.87 -18.73
N LYS A 76 -11.85 -6.60 -19.41
CA LYS A 76 -12.18 -7.81 -20.17
C LYS A 76 -11.73 -9.10 -19.51
N GLU A 77 -10.79 -9.01 -18.57
CA GLU A 77 -10.21 -10.17 -17.89
C GLU A 77 -11.03 -10.56 -16.64
N SER A 78 -11.90 -9.67 -16.18
CA SER A 78 -12.81 -9.91 -15.06
C SER A 78 -14.19 -10.37 -15.51
N ALA A 79 -14.94 -10.98 -14.58
CA ALA A 79 -16.34 -11.32 -14.75
C ALA A 79 -17.23 -10.06 -14.83
N ASN A 80 -18.53 -10.28 -15.04
CA ASN A 80 -19.50 -9.19 -14.96
C ASN A 80 -19.49 -8.57 -13.55
N ASP A 81 -19.60 -7.24 -13.51
CA ASP A 81 -19.81 -6.50 -12.29
C ASP A 81 -21.09 -6.99 -11.57
N ASN A 82 -21.10 -6.98 -10.25
CA ASN A 82 -22.21 -7.50 -9.43
C ASN A 82 -22.35 -9.04 -9.46
N SER A 83 -21.27 -9.75 -9.22
CA SER A 83 -21.34 -11.20 -9.03
C SER A 83 -21.94 -11.56 -7.67
N LYS A 84 -22.74 -12.63 -7.61
CA LYS A 84 -23.35 -13.15 -6.37
C LYS A 84 -22.34 -13.60 -5.28
N TYR A 85 -21.08 -13.75 -5.66
CA TYR A 85 -20.01 -14.16 -4.75
C TYR A 85 -19.29 -12.95 -4.10
N GLU A 86 -19.56 -11.75 -4.56
CA GLU A 86 -18.96 -10.53 -4.03
C GLU A 86 -19.63 -10.12 -2.73
N ILE A 87 -18.81 -9.95 -1.68
CA ILE A 87 -19.28 -9.42 -0.40
C ILE A 87 -19.55 -7.91 -0.53
N GLY A 88 -18.75 -7.24 -1.33
CA GLY A 88 -18.85 -5.80 -1.55
C GLY A 88 -18.64 -4.94 -0.30
N PHE A 89 -19.05 -3.69 -0.39
CA PHE A 89 -19.14 -2.77 0.76
C PHE A 89 -20.60 -2.64 1.19
N ARG A 90 -20.96 -3.20 2.35
CA ARG A 90 -22.33 -3.28 2.85
C ARG A 90 -23.28 -3.82 1.78
N ASN A 91 -24.02 -3.58 1.10
CA ASN A 91 -24.82 -4.21 0.05
C ASN A 91 -24.49 -3.64 -1.36
N GLN A 92 -23.33 -3.04 -1.54
CA GLN A 92 -22.89 -2.53 -2.83
C GLN A 92 -21.67 -3.30 -3.31
N SER A 93 -21.80 -3.92 -4.48
CA SER A 93 -20.74 -4.68 -5.17
C SER A 93 -20.48 -4.16 -6.58
N THR A 94 -20.88 -2.94 -6.88
CA THR A 94 -20.69 -2.31 -8.20
C THR A 94 -20.12 -0.91 -8.06
N PHE A 95 -19.29 -0.51 -9.02
CA PHE A 95 -18.81 0.86 -9.10
C PHE A 95 -19.93 1.89 -9.31
N PRO A 96 -19.74 3.15 -8.87
CA PRO A 96 -18.61 3.70 -8.08
C PRO A 96 -18.81 3.55 -6.57
N TYR A 97 -17.68 3.44 -5.82
CA TYR A 97 -17.71 3.35 -4.36
C TYR A 97 -17.37 4.69 -3.70
N ASN A 98 -18.33 5.35 -3.09
CA ASN A 98 -18.08 6.50 -2.23
C ASN A 98 -17.57 6.03 -0.87
N LEU A 99 -16.26 6.10 -0.63
CA LEU A 99 -15.62 5.50 0.53
C LEU A 99 -16.11 6.08 1.87
N GLN A 100 -16.56 7.34 1.88
CA GLN A 100 -17.13 7.97 3.07
C GLN A 100 -18.38 7.23 3.60
N LYS A 101 -19.17 6.64 2.71
CA LYS A 101 -20.38 5.89 3.06
C LYS A 101 -20.09 4.53 3.71
N PHE A 102 -18.90 3.98 3.45
CA PHE A 102 -18.51 2.63 3.88
C PHE A 102 -17.54 2.62 5.05
N LYS A 103 -17.14 3.78 5.50
CA LYS A 103 -16.24 3.97 6.62
C LYS A 103 -16.79 3.28 7.88
N ASP A 104 -15.95 2.52 8.55
CA ASP A 104 -16.25 1.99 9.87
C ASP A 104 -16.27 3.12 10.90
N SER A 105 -17.19 3.08 11.86
CA SER A 105 -17.30 4.12 12.89
C SER A 105 -16.18 4.04 13.92
N TYR A 106 -15.66 2.85 14.17
CA TYR A 106 -14.62 2.60 15.18
C TYR A 106 -13.21 2.62 14.56
N LYS A 107 -13.06 2.02 13.35
CA LYS A 107 -11.79 1.96 12.61
C LYS A 107 -11.95 2.61 11.23
N PRO A 108 -12.08 3.94 11.16
CA PRO A 108 -12.47 4.64 9.94
C PRO A 108 -11.49 4.47 8.77
N TYR A 109 -10.22 4.18 9.05
CA TYR A 109 -9.18 4.02 8.03
C TYR A 109 -8.94 2.58 7.59
N LYS A 110 -9.60 1.60 8.24
CA LYS A 110 -9.54 0.19 7.82
C LYS A 110 -9.92 0.01 6.36
N ILE A 111 -10.81 0.86 5.84
CA ILE A 111 -11.26 0.82 4.44
C ILE A 111 -10.11 0.98 3.44
N LEU A 112 -9.00 1.62 3.80
CA LEU A 112 -7.83 1.73 2.93
C LEU A 112 -7.24 0.35 2.57
N LYS A 113 -7.32 -0.62 3.48
CA LYS A 113 -6.84 -1.99 3.21
C LYS A 113 -7.64 -2.70 2.12
N THR A 114 -8.87 -2.27 1.87
CA THR A 114 -9.80 -2.89 0.93
C THR A 114 -10.08 -2.03 -0.30
N THR A 115 -9.17 -1.09 -0.60
CA THR A 115 -9.24 -0.22 -1.77
C THR A 115 -7.85 -0.02 -2.37
N PRO A 116 -7.73 0.27 -3.68
CA PRO A 116 -6.43 0.50 -4.31
C PRO A 116 -5.69 1.72 -3.76
N PHE A 117 -6.40 2.65 -3.11
CA PHE A 117 -5.77 3.82 -2.47
C PHE A 117 -4.86 3.44 -1.30
N GLY A 118 -5.04 2.25 -0.72
CA GLY A 118 -4.09 1.69 0.23
C GLY A 118 -2.72 1.44 -0.40
N ASN A 119 -2.68 0.90 -1.61
CA ASN A 119 -1.43 0.71 -2.35
C ASN A 119 -0.76 2.04 -2.70
N THR A 120 -1.55 3.05 -3.10
CA THR A 120 -1.04 4.42 -3.31
C THR A 120 -0.40 4.96 -2.02
N TYR A 121 -1.06 4.77 -0.87
CA TYR A 121 -0.56 5.24 0.42
C TYR A 121 0.74 4.53 0.85
N ILE A 122 0.86 3.23 0.56
CA ILE A 122 2.11 2.48 0.75
C ILE A 122 3.23 3.08 -0.09
N LYS A 123 3.01 3.31 -1.39
CA LYS A 123 3.99 3.89 -2.30
C LYS A 123 4.43 5.28 -1.86
N ASP A 124 3.50 6.14 -1.43
CA ASP A 124 3.84 7.49 -0.96
C ASP A 124 4.74 7.46 0.27
N PHE A 125 4.44 6.55 1.22
CA PHE A 125 5.29 6.38 2.40
C PHE A 125 6.64 5.76 2.06
N ALA A 126 6.69 4.83 1.10
CA ALA A 126 7.93 4.22 0.65
C ALA A 126 8.89 5.25 0.06
N ILE A 127 8.38 6.15 -0.78
CA ILE A 127 9.18 7.25 -1.37
C ILE A 127 9.71 8.18 -0.28
N GLU A 128 8.87 8.61 0.65
CA GLU A 128 9.31 9.44 1.77
C GLU A 128 10.42 8.74 2.58
N LEU A 129 10.23 7.46 2.90
CA LEU A 129 11.23 6.70 3.65
C LEU A 129 12.57 6.60 2.88
N ILE A 130 12.53 6.31 1.57
CA ILE A 130 13.73 6.25 0.74
C ILE A 130 14.49 7.58 0.78
N GLU A 131 13.79 8.69 0.66
CA GLU A 131 14.37 10.03 0.69
C GLU A 131 14.98 10.37 2.05
N GLN A 132 14.18 10.27 3.10
CA GLN A 132 14.56 10.72 4.43
C GLN A 132 15.65 9.85 5.07
N GLU A 133 15.61 8.55 4.83
CA GLU A 133 16.63 7.61 5.27
C GLU A 133 17.81 7.52 4.28
N ARG A 134 17.73 8.22 3.14
CA ARG A 134 18.76 8.21 2.09
C ARG A 134 19.15 6.80 1.67
N LEU A 135 18.15 5.93 1.42
CA LEU A 135 18.40 4.56 1.01
C LEU A 135 19.08 4.50 -0.35
N GLY A 136 19.99 3.53 -0.51
CA GLY A 136 20.76 3.35 -1.73
C GLY A 136 21.81 4.44 -2.02
N LYS A 137 22.06 5.36 -1.08
CA LYS A 137 23.07 6.41 -1.26
C LYS A 137 24.45 6.08 -0.68
N SER A 138 24.61 4.93 -0.04
CA SER A 138 25.88 4.47 0.51
C SER A 138 26.66 3.69 -0.53
N ALA A 139 27.91 4.07 -0.81
CA ALA A 139 28.80 3.34 -1.72
C ALA A 139 29.25 1.96 -1.15
N ASN A 140 29.18 1.76 0.16
CA ASN A 140 29.78 0.61 0.82
C ASN A 140 28.77 -0.34 1.47
N ASN A 141 27.48 0.00 1.47
CA ASN A 141 26.48 -0.81 2.15
C ASN A 141 25.24 -0.97 1.25
N THR A 142 24.66 -2.15 1.25
CA THR A 142 23.39 -2.44 0.62
C THR A 142 22.26 -2.23 1.60
N ASP A 143 21.30 -1.39 1.26
CA ASP A 143 20.07 -1.22 2.03
C ASP A 143 18.97 -2.14 1.48
N PHE A 144 18.07 -2.59 2.35
CA PHE A 144 16.93 -3.43 1.99
C PHE A 144 15.64 -2.70 2.29
N LEU A 145 14.73 -2.69 1.33
CA LEU A 145 13.37 -2.20 1.51
C LEU A 145 12.37 -3.25 1.02
N THR A 146 11.54 -3.74 1.92
CA THR A 146 10.42 -4.61 1.60
C THR A 146 9.14 -3.82 1.62
N ILE A 147 8.38 -3.87 0.53
CA ILE A 147 7.08 -3.21 0.40
C ILE A 147 6.03 -4.29 0.13
N ALA A 148 5.11 -4.50 1.09
CA ALA A 148 4.05 -5.49 0.95
C ALA A 148 2.72 -4.80 0.61
N TYR A 149 2.29 -4.93 -0.64
CA TYR A 149 1.02 -4.39 -1.16
C TYR A 149 -0.15 -5.32 -0.82
N THR A 150 -0.61 -5.27 0.42
CA THR A 150 -1.63 -6.18 0.95
C THR A 150 -3.07 -5.81 0.55
N ALA A 151 -3.31 -4.64 -0.02
CA ALA A 151 -4.67 -4.27 -0.45
C ALA A 151 -5.20 -5.16 -1.58
N THR A 152 -4.35 -5.68 -2.46
CA THR A 152 -4.76 -6.61 -3.53
C THR A 152 -5.40 -7.88 -2.99
N GLU A 153 -4.81 -8.48 -1.95
CA GLU A 153 -5.34 -9.65 -1.27
C GLU A 153 -6.69 -9.36 -0.61
N GLU A 154 -6.79 -8.28 0.15
CA GLU A 154 -8.01 -7.89 0.85
C GLU A 154 -9.17 -7.58 -0.11
N ILE A 155 -8.86 -6.97 -1.27
CA ILE A 155 -9.85 -6.73 -2.33
C ILE A 155 -10.27 -8.05 -2.95
N GLY A 156 -9.33 -8.95 -3.26
CA GLY A 156 -9.62 -10.29 -3.77
C GLY A 156 -10.50 -11.10 -2.84
N ASN A 157 -10.23 -11.07 -1.53
CA ASN A 157 -11.05 -11.73 -0.52
C ASN A 157 -12.49 -11.14 -0.42
N ARG A 158 -12.65 -9.87 -0.72
CA ARG A 158 -13.94 -9.17 -0.61
C ARG A 158 -14.80 -9.29 -1.85
N PHE A 159 -14.21 -9.16 -3.03
CA PHE A 159 -14.92 -9.10 -4.30
C PHE A 159 -14.74 -10.37 -5.15
N GLY A 160 -13.77 -11.21 -4.82
CA GLY A 160 -13.42 -12.39 -5.61
C GLY A 160 -12.34 -12.09 -6.64
N CYS A 161 -11.53 -13.11 -6.95
CA CYS A 161 -10.34 -12.96 -7.81
C CYS A 161 -10.65 -12.57 -9.28
N LEU A 162 -11.88 -12.81 -9.74
CA LEU A 162 -12.33 -12.44 -11.08
C LEU A 162 -13.19 -11.18 -11.11
N SER A 163 -13.22 -10.40 -10.05
CA SER A 163 -14.02 -9.17 -9.99
C SER A 163 -13.37 -8.02 -10.74
N LYS A 164 -14.19 -7.04 -11.15
CA LYS A 164 -13.72 -5.79 -11.76
C LYS A 164 -12.88 -4.97 -10.80
N GLU A 165 -13.14 -5.07 -9.51
CA GLU A 165 -12.38 -4.42 -8.44
C GLU A 165 -10.95 -4.93 -8.37
N VAL A 166 -10.76 -6.25 -8.53
CA VAL A 166 -9.43 -6.85 -8.59
C VAL A 166 -8.70 -6.41 -9.85
N GLU A 167 -9.34 -6.48 -11.03
CA GLU A 167 -8.74 -6.01 -12.28
C GLU A 167 -8.34 -4.53 -12.19
N ASP A 168 -9.25 -3.66 -11.69
CA ASP A 168 -8.95 -2.22 -11.45
C ASP A 168 -7.76 -2.02 -10.50
N THR A 169 -7.70 -2.84 -9.46
CA THR A 169 -6.63 -2.76 -8.48
C THR A 169 -5.28 -3.13 -9.06
N TYR A 170 -5.20 -4.15 -9.91
CA TYR A 170 -3.96 -4.52 -10.60
C TYR A 170 -3.54 -3.47 -11.64
N ILE A 171 -4.48 -2.93 -12.41
CA ILE A 171 -4.19 -1.82 -13.33
C ILE A 171 -3.58 -0.63 -12.58
N ARG A 172 -4.17 -0.25 -11.44
CA ARG A 172 -3.64 0.83 -10.61
C ARG A 172 -2.29 0.48 -9.98
N LEU A 173 -2.11 -0.76 -9.52
CA LEU A 173 -0.85 -1.20 -8.96
C LEU A 173 0.28 -1.13 -9.97
N ASP A 174 0.03 -1.47 -11.23
CA ASP A 174 0.99 -1.31 -12.32
C ASP A 174 1.46 0.15 -12.46
N PHE A 175 0.54 1.11 -12.41
CA PHE A 175 0.88 2.54 -12.39
C PHE A 175 1.68 2.95 -11.16
N GLU A 176 1.32 2.47 -9.98
CA GLU A 176 2.07 2.78 -8.74
C GLU A 176 3.48 2.19 -8.77
N LEU A 177 3.64 0.98 -9.29
CA LEU A 177 4.94 0.34 -9.48
C LEU A 177 5.76 1.08 -10.55
N THR A 178 5.16 1.46 -11.66
CA THR A 178 5.82 2.28 -12.70
C THR A 178 6.33 3.58 -12.11
N PHE A 179 5.53 4.26 -11.30
CA PHE A 179 5.94 5.51 -10.64
C PHE A 179 7.13 5.26 -9.69
N LEU A 180 7.04 4.22 -8.86
CA LEU A 180 8.12 3.86 -7.92
C LEU A 180 9.42 3.51 -8.65
N LEU A 181 9.34 2.75 -9.74
CA LEU A 181 10.50 2.38 -10.55
C LEU A 181 11.17 3.60 -11.19
N ASN A 182 10.39 4.48 -11.81
CA ASN A 182 10.89 5.73 -12.37
C ASN A 182 11.56 6.60 -11.29
N TYR A 183 10.96 6.65 -10.10
CA TYR A 183 11.56 7.35 -8.97
C TYR A 183 12.91 6.74 -8.57
N LEU A 184 13.01 5.42 -8.45
CA LEU A 184 14.25 4.71 -8.12
C LEU A 184 15.33 4.92 -9.20
N GLU A 185 14.97 4.77 -10.47
CA GLU A 185 15.91 5.01 -11.58
C GLU A 185 16.46 6.42 -11.59
N THR A 186 15.62 7.41 -11.30
CA THR A 186 16.01 8.83 -11.31
C THR A 186 16.85 9.21 -10.08
N HIS A 187 16.49 8.69 -8.89
CA HIS A 187 17.08 9.16 -7.64
C HIS A 187 18.19 8.25 -7.11
N ILE A 188 18.13 6.96 -7.40
CA ILE A 188 19.14 5.97 -6.99
C ILE A 188 20.09 5.65 -8.14
N GLY A 189 19.56 5.58 -9.35
CA GLY A 189 20.28 5.20 -10.57
C GLY A 189 19.98 3.77 -10.97
N LYS A 190 19.77 3.53 -12.25
CA LYS A 190 19.30 2.26 -12.83
C LYS A 190 20.16 1.05 -12.43
N ASP A 191 21.47 1.22 -12.31
CA ASP A 191 22.41 0.13 -12.01
C ASP A 191 22.74 0.01 -10.52
N ASN A 192 22.07 0.79 -9.66
CA ASN A 192 22.38 0.89 -8.23
C ASN A 192 21.33 0.22 -7.33
N PHE A 193 20.34 -0.45 -7.91
CA PHE A 193 19.36 -1.24 -7.14
C PHE A 193 19.00 -2.53 -7.86
N LEU A 194 18.60 -3.53 -7.09
CA LEU A 194 17.98 -4.76 -7.55
C LEU A 194 16.52 -4.77 -7.10
N LEU A 195 15.62 -4.97 -8.04
CA LEU A 195 14.20 -5.16 -7.76
C LEU A 195 13.85 -6.64 -7.80
N ILE A 196 13.14 -7.11 -6.78
CA ILE A 196 12.54 -8.43 -6.73
C ILE A 196 11.03 -8.25 -6.55
N LEU A 197 10.24 -8.69 -7.51
CA LEU A 197 8.77 -8.72 -7.41
C LEU A 197 8.33 -10.17 -7.23
N THR A 198 7.54 -10.42 -6.19
CA THR A 198 7.01 -11.76 -5.88
C THR A 198 5.65 -11.66 -5.22
N SER A 199 4.93 -12.76 -5.13
CA SER A 199 3.73 -12.91 -4.32
C SER A 199 3.90 -14.02 -3.29
N ASN A 200 3.13 -13.99 -2.22
CA ASN A 200 3.09 -15.02 -1.20
C ASN A 200 2.17 -16.19 -1.57
N HIS A 201 1.24 -15.96 -2.49
CA HIS A 201 0.34 -16.96 -3.08
C HIS A 201 -0.19 -16.44 -4.44
N GLY A 202 -0.79 -17.31 -5.21
CA GLY A 202 -1.47 -16.99 -6.47
C GLY A 202 -2.94 -16.67 -6.27
#